data_2f0138993fbebd51fe1fb6920c4a3913
#
_entry.id   2f0138993fbebd51fe1fb6920c4a3913
#
_cell.length_a   1.000
_cell.length_b   1.000
_cell.length_c   1.000
_cell.angle_alpha   90.00
_cell.angle_beta   90.00
_cell.angle_gamma   90.00
#
_symmetry.space_group_name_H-M   'P 1'
#
loop_
_entity.id
_entity.type
_entity.pdbx_description
1 polymer ?
#
loop_
_entity_poly.entity_id
_entity_poly.type
_entity_poly.pdbx_seq_one_letter_code
_entity_poly.pdbx_strand_id
1 'polypeptide(L)'
;GESRSLKKALAEVAEGKAYLLQGGDCAESFAEFHPDNIRDTFKVLLQMSLVLTASASMPVVKVGRIAGQFSKPRSAPTEKKDGKELPSYLGDNINGMEFTEKARVPDAKRLFRAYSQSASTLNLIRAFSQGGFADLRQVHLWNLGFINKKTKGKYKEIEDKISDALSFMEACGITPENNRRLRTVNFYTSHEALLLPFEEAMTRVDSTTGEYHDTSAHFVWIGDRTRQLDGGHVEFCRGIENPMGIKCGPTSKPEEIVKICNVINPKN
;
A
#
# COMPACT_ATOMS: atom_id res chain seq x y z
N GLY A 1 0.85 -11.51 13.84
CA GLY A 1 1.67 -10.39 13.47
C GLY A 1 0.92 -9.26 12.79
N GLU A 2 1.64 -8.51 11.94
CA GLU A 2 1.15 -7.28 11.31
C GLU A 2 -0.07 -7.51 10.41
N SER A 3 -0.13 -8.60 9.63
CA SER A 3 -1.30 -8.94 8.80
C SER A 3 -2.57 -9.13 9.62
N ARG A 4 -2.49 -9.79 10.78
CA ARG A 4 -3.63 -9.93 11.72
C ARG A 4 -4.04 -8.58 12.31
N SER A 5 -3.08 -7.72 12.64
CA SER A 5 -3.38 -6.37 13.11
C SER A 5 -4.08 -5.53 12.04
N LEU A 6 -3.65 -5.66 10.78
CA LEU A 6 -4.30 -5.00 9.66
C LEU A 6 -5.73 -5.55 9.43
N LYS A 7 -5.92 -6.88 9.49
CA LYS A 7 -7.24 -7.51 9.35
C LYS A 7 -8.24 -6.95 10.38
N LYS A 8 -7.81 -6.81 11.65
CA LYS A 8 -8.61 -6.19 12.70
C LYS A 8 -8.92 -4.71 12.41
N ALA A 9 -7.91 -3.94 11.98
CA ALA A 9 -8.11 -2.53 11.66
C ALA A 9 -9.06 -2.33 10.47
N LEU A 10 -9.02 -3.22 9.46
CA LEU A 10 -9.95 -3.19 8.33
C LEU A 10 -11.38 -3.58 8.74
N ALA A 11 -11.56 -4.45 9.74
CA ALA A 11 -12.88 -4.72 10.29
C ALA A 11 -13.46 -3.46 10.96
N GLU A 12 -12.65 -2.68 11.69
CA GLU A 12 -13.08 -1.39 12.26
C GLU A 12 -13.47 -0.38 11.15
N VAL A 13 -12.77 -0.41 10.00
CA VAL A 13 -13.15 0.40 8.82
C VAL A 13 -14.51 -0.04 8.28
N ALA A 14 -14.75 -1.34 8.15
CA ALA A 14 -16.03 -1.88 7.67
C ALA A 14 -17.22 -1.52 8.60
N GLU A 15 -16.95 -1.40 9.90
CA GLU A 15 -17.93 -0.96 10.90
C GLU A 15 -18.11 0.58 10.97
N GLY A 16 -17.39 1.35 10.15
CA GLY A 16 -17.43 2.81 10.17
C GLY A 16 -16.71 3.46 11.37
N LYS A 17 -15.89 2.70 12.09
CA LYS A 17 -15.13 3.17 13.26
C LYS A 17 -13.75 3.71 12.93
N ALA A 18 -13.28 3.49 11.71
CA ALA A 18 -12.00 3.96 11.19
C ALA A 18 -12.10 4.29 9.71
N TYR A 19 -11.14 5.04 9.18
CA TYR A 19 -11.03 5.37 7.76
C TYR A 19 -9.83 4.65 7.14
N LEU A 20 -9.98 4.08 5.94
CA LEU A 20 -8.87 3.51 5.18
C LEU A 20 -8.28 4.54 4.23
N LEU A 21 -7.02 4.89 4.43
CA LEU A 21 -6.22 5.64 3.48
C LEU A 21 -5.25 4.68 2.77
N GLN A 22 -5.50 4.42 1.48
CA GLN A 22 -4.60 3.67 0.63
C GLN A 22 -4.10 4.55 -0.52
N GLY A 23 -2.81 4.60 -0.73
CA GLY A 23 -2.20 5.42 -1.78
C GLY A 23 -0.80 4.97 -2.13
N GLY A 24 -0.29 5.47 -3.28
CA GLY A 24 1.04 5.16 -3.82
C GLY A 24 1.03 5.01 -5.33
N ASP A 25 2.07 4.40 -5.90
CA ASP A 25 2.28 4.34 -7.33
C ASP A 25 1.40 3.30 -8.04
N CYS A 26 1.06 3.59 -9.29
CA CYS A 26 0.34 2.66 -10.16
C CYS A 26 1.20 1.43 -10.50
N ALA A 27 2.49 1.65 -10.73
CA ALA A 27 3.54 0.64 -10.81
C ALA A 27 4.85 1.31 -10.41
N GLU A 28 5.57 0.69 -9.48
CA GLU A 28 6.88 1.17 -9.06
C GLU A 28 7.91 0.95 -10.18
N SER A 29 8.85 1.88 -10.32
CA SER A 29 9.95 1.78 -11.26
C SER A 29 11.28 1.52 -10.55
N PHE A 30 12.12 0.67 -11.14
CA PHE A 30 13.48 0.48 -10.67
C PHE A 30 14.34 1.75 -10.71
N ALA A 31 14.01 2.68 -11.58
CA ALA A 31 14.72 3.94 -11.72
C ALA A 31 14.37 4.94 -10.59
N GLU A 32 13.17 4.81 -10.00
CA GLU A 32 12.70 5.69 -8.93
C GLU A 32 13.06 5.19 -7.54
N PHE A 33 13.70 4.03 -7.44
CA PHE A 33 14.16 3.49 -6.17
C PHE A 33 15.25 4.38 -5.57
N HIS A 34 14.84 5.25 -4.65
CA HIS A 34 15.68 6.18 -3.94
C HIS A 34 15.14 6.44 -2.53
N PRO A 35 16.00 6.55 -1.49
CA PRO A 35 15.55 6.79 -0.12
C PRO A 35 14.66 8.02 0.04
N ASP A 36 14.94 9.09 -0.71
CA ASP A 36 14.14 10.31 -0.67
C ASP A 36 12.73 10.10 -1.22
N ASN A 37 12.57 9.37 -2.33
CA ASN A 37 11.26 9.05 -2.89
C ASN A 37 10.42 8.20 -1.93
N ILE A 38 11.06 7.21 -1.29
CA ILE A 38 10.41 6.35 -0.28
C ILE A 38 9.98 7.19 0.93
N ARG A 39 10.89 8.03 1.44
CA ARG A 39 10.61 8.97 2.54
C ARG A 39 9.46 9.89 2.21
N ASP A 40 9.47 10.50 1.03
CA ASP A 40 8.49 11.51 0.67
C ASP A 40 7.11 10.89 0.41
N THR A 41 7.03 9.71 -0.18
CA THR A 41 5.78 8.93 -0.29
C THR A 41 5.21 8.60 1.09
N PHE A 42 6.04 8.09 1.99
CA PHE A 42 5.65 7.81 3.37
C PHE A 42 5.15 9.08 4.09
N LYS A 43 5.89 10.17 3.95
CA LYS A 43 5.60 11.49 4.54
C LYS A 43 4.25 12.04 4.08
N VAL A 44 3.98 12.01 2.77
CA VAL A 44 2.70 12.47 2.21
C VAL A 44 1.52 11.67 2.78
N LEU A 45 1.64 10.35 2.86
CA LEU A 45 0.59 9.51 3.44
C LEU A 45 0.35 9.81 4.93
N LEU A 46 1.40 10.11 5.70
CA LEU A 46 1.25 10.54 7.09
C LEU A 46 0.56 11.90 7.20
N GLN A 47 0.96 12.87 6.38
CA GLN A 47 0.35 14.20 6.34
C GLN A 47 -1.16 14.12 6.00
N MET A 48 -1.51 13.35 4.96
CA MET A 48 -2.90 13.10 4.58
C MET A 48 -3.67 12.42 5.72
N SER A 49 -3.07 11.43 6.38
CA SER A 49 -3.72 10.72 7.48
C SER A 49 -4.01 11.61 8.68
N LEU A 50 -3.11 12.54 9.00
CA LEU A 50 -3.30 13.49 10.11
C LEU A 50 -4.46 14.45 9.81
N VAL A 51 -4.52 14.99 8.59
CA VAL A 51 -5.62 15.86 8.15
C VAL A 51 -6.96 15.12 8.19
N LEU A 52 -7.00 13.89 7.69
CA LEU A 52 -8.21 13.05 7.72
C LEU A 52 -8.63 12.73 9.16
N THR A 53 -7.69 12.38 10.04
CA THR A 53 -7.98 12.12 11.46
C THR A 53 -8.59 13.36 12.13
N ALA A 54 -8.01 14.53 11.92
CA ALA A 54 -8.50 15.79 12.50
C ALA A 54 -9.88 16.20 11.92
N SER A 55 -10.11 15.97 10.62
CA SER A 55 -11.35 16.34 9.94
C SER A 55 -12.51 15.40 10.26
N ALA A 56 -12.26 14.10 10.30
CA ALA A 56 -13.28 13.07 10.51
C ALA A 56 -13.45 12.68 11.99
N SER A 57 -12.53 13.10 12.87
CA SER A 57 -12.48 12.68 14.28
C SER A 57 -12.48 11.15 14.46
N MET A 58 -11.81 10.44 13.55
CA MET A 58 -11.71 8.98 13.59
C MET A 58 -10.30 8.49 13.21
N PRO A 59 -9.89 7.30 13.68
CA PRO A 59 -8.61 6.71 13.31
C PRO A 59 -8.48 6.48 11.81
N VAL A 60 -7.26 6.59 11.28
CA VAL A 60 -6.93 6.32 9.88
C VAL A 60 -5.98 5.13 9.79
N VAL A 61 -6.40 4.08 9.08
CA VAL A 61 -5.57 2.93 8.70
C VAL A 61 -4.78 3.31 7.46
N LYS A 62 -3.45 3.28 7.55
CA LYS A 62 -2.54 3.73 6.49
C LYS A 62 -1.96 2.53 5.75
N VAL A 63 -2.24 2.44 4.45
CA VAL A 63 -1.78 1.36 3.58
C VAL A 63 -1.08 1.99 2.37
N GLY A 64 0.22 1.81 2.26
CA GLY A 64 0.98 2.27 1.10
C GLY A 64 0.95 1.25 -0.02
N ARG A 65 0.66 1.69 -1.24
CA ARG A 65 0.90 0.93 -2.46
C ARG A 65 2.37 1.15 -2.85
N ILE A 66 3.25 0.43 -2.17
CA ILE A 66 4.70 0.58 -2.22
C ILE A 66 5.37 -0.73 -1.81
N ALA A 67 6.62 -0.92 -2.19
CA ALA A 67 7.46 -2.06 -1.84
C ALA A 67 7.00 -3.39 -2.44
N GLY A 68 6.53 -3.37 -3.69
CA GLY A 68 6.12 -4.61 -4.38
C GLY A 68 5.29 -4.41 -5.65
N GLN A 69 4.79 -3.21 -5.91
CA GLN A 69 3.95 -2.94 -7.08
C GLN A 69 4.78 -2.75 -8.36
N PHE A 70 5.67 -3.67 -8.70
CA PHE A 70 6.48 -3.59 -9.93
C PHE A 70 5.77 -4.16 -11.16
N SER A 71 4.77 -5.02 -11.00
CA SER A 71 3.95 -5.53 -12.09
C SER A 71 2.90 -4.52 -12.52
N LYS A 72 2.69 -4.40 -13.83
CA LYS A 72 1.69 -3.50 -14.41
C LYS A 72 0.65 -4.29 -15.20
N PRO A 73 -0.62 -4.31 -14.76
CA PRO A 73 -1.67 -4.98 -15.51
C PRO A 73 -1.94 -4.25 -16.84
N ARG A 74 -2.05 -4.99 -17.93
CA ARG A 74 -2.29 -4.45 -19.27
C ARG A 74 -3.53 -5.07 -19.89
N SER A 75 -4.30 -4.24 -20.61
CA SER A 75 -5.48 -4.70 -21.35
C SER A 75 -5.13 -5.25 -22.74
N ALA A 76 -4.01 -4.80 -23.31
CA ALA A 76 -3.52 -5.26 -24.61
C ALA A 76 -2.16 -5.94 -24.49
N PRO A 77 -1.93 -7.04 -25.19
CA PRO A 77 -0.65 -7.76 -25.17
C PRO A 77 0.46 -6.98 -25.89
N THR A 78 0.12 -6.04 -26.75
CA THR A 78 1.05 -5.24 -27.55
C THR A 78 0.76 -3.74 -27.42
N GLU A 79 1.78 -2.93 -27.68
CA GLU A 79 1.71 -1.46 -27.79
C GLU A 79 2.21 -1.02 -29.17
N LYS A 80 1.56 0.02 -29.74
CA LYS A 80 1.95 0.62 -31.03
C LYS A 80 2.50 2.01 -30.80
N LYS A 81 3.66 2.26 -31.37
CA LYS A 81 4.29 3.59 -31.40
C LYS A 81 5.09 3.77 -32.67
N ASP A 82 4.92 4.89 -33.36
CA ASP A 82 5.65 5.29 -34.59
C ASP A 82 5.66 4.18 -35.66
N GLY A 83 4.50 3.55 -35.89
CA GLY A 83 4.32 2.49 -36.89
C GLY A 83 4.88 1.13 -36.51
N LYS A 84 5.56 0.99 -35.37
CA LYS A 84 6.03 -0.28 -34.82
C LYS A 84 5.06 -0.83 -33.80
N GLU A 85 5.01 -2.17 -33.71
CA GLU A 85 4.24 -2.88 -32.69
C GLU A 85 5.18 -3.78 -31.89
N LEU A 86 5.17 -3.63 -30.56
CA LEU A 86 5.99 -4.40 -29.63
C LEU A 86 5.15 -4.96 -28.48
N PRO A 87 5.62 -6.01 -27.80
CA PRO A 87 4.97 -6.46 -26.55
C PRO A 87 4.77 -5.33 -25.56
N SER A 88 3.66 -5.32 -24.85
CA SER A 88 3.37 -4.32 -23.82
C SER A 88 4.42 -4.31 -22.72
N TYR A 89 4.67 -3.15 -22.14
CA TYR A 89 5.39 -3.03 -20.87
C TYR A 89 4.54 -3.60 -19.75
N LEU A 90 5.02 -4.67 -19.11
CA LEU A 90 4.31 -5.44 -18.09
C LEU A 90 4.78 -5.12 -16.66
N GLY A 91 5.66 -4.15 -16.52
CA GLY A 91 6.27 -3.75 -15.25
C GLY A 91 7.74 -4.14 -15.18
N ASP A 92 8.49 -3.41 -14.34
CA ASP A 92 9.94 -3.54 -14.26
C ASP A 92 10.42 -4.91 -13.78
N ASN A 93 9.59 -5.66 -13.06
CA ASN A 93 9.89 -7.04 -12.67
C ASN A 93 9.75 -8.06 -13.80
N ILE A 94 9.22 -7.67 -14.96
CA ILE A 94 9.02 -8.55 -16.12
C ILE A 94 9.88 -8.11 -17.29
N ASN A 95 9.74 -6.85 -17.76
CA ASN A 95 10.43 -6.33 -18.94
C ASN A 95 10.78 -4.83 -18.79
N GLY A 96 11.52 -4.29 -19.74
CA GLY A 96 11.93 -2.87 -19.72
C GLY A 96 10.86 -1.92 -20.24
N MET A 97 10.87 -0.68 -19.75
CA MET A 97 9.92 0.38 -20.14
C MET A 97 10.21 0.91 -21.54
N GLU A 98 11.46 0.89 -21.97
CA GLU A 98 11.88 1.44 -23.25
C GLU A 98 11.16 0.72 -24.40
N PHE A 99 10.73 1.50 -25.41
CA PHE A 99 10.03 0.95 -26.57
C PHE A 99 11.01 0.41 -27.61
N THR A 100 11.71 -0.69 -27.24
CA THR A 100 12.67 -1.41 -28.07
C THR A 100 12.42 -2.93 -27.96
N GLU A 101 12.70 -3.67 -29.03
CA GLU A 101 12.56 -5.13 -29.03
C GLU A 101 13.33 -5.77 -27.87
N LYS A 102 14.57 -5.36 -27.65
CA LYS A 102 15.42 -5.88 -26.57
C LYS A 102 14.86 -5.63 -25.19
N ALA A 103 14.34 -4.44 -24.93
CA ALA A 103 13.80 -4.06 -23.63
C ALA A 103 12.48 -4.79 -23.31
N ARG A 104 11.69 -5.13 -24.34
CA ARG A 104 10.39 -5.78 -24.18
C ARG A 104 10.46 -7.31 -24.04
N VAL A 105 11.64 -7.91 -24.15
CA VAL A 105 11.84 -9.33 -23.83
C VAL A 105 11.76 -9.52 -22.33
N PRO A 106 10.88 -10.43 -21.80
CA PRO A 106 10.85 -10.76 -20.39
C PRO A 106 12.18 -11.33 -19.89
N ASP A 107 12.61 -10.94 -18.70
CA ASP A 107 13.83 -11.42 -18.07
C ASP A 107 13.59 -11.75 -16.58
N ALA A 108 13.66 -13.04 -16.24
CA ALA A 108 13.44 -13.52 -14.88
C ALA A 108 14.44 -12.95 -13.86
N LYS A 109 15.63 -12.51 -14.27
CA LYS A 109 16.61 -11.86 -13.39
C LYS A 109 16.08 -10.55 -12.79
N ARG A 110 15.11 -9.92 -13.44
CA ARG A 110 14.46 -8.70 -12.94
C ARG A 110 13.71 -8.94 -11.63
N LEU A 111 13.26 -10.16 -11.36
CA LEU A 111 12.61 -10.54 -10.10
C LEU A 111 13.55 -10.42 -8.90
N PHE A 112 14.83 -10.74 -9.04
CA PHE A 112 15.80 -10.54 -7.96
C PHE A 112 15.98 -9.07 -7.62
N ARG A 113 15.98 -8.20 -8.62
CA ARG A 113 16.05 -6.76 -8.41
C ARG A 113 14.78 -6.25 -7.73
N ALA A 114 13.61 -6.68 -8.19
CA ALA A 114 12.33 -6.33 -7.56
C ALA A 114 12.31 -6.75 -6.09
N TYR A 115 12.69 -7.99 -5.78
CA TYR A 115 12.80 -8.49 -4.40
C TYR A 115 13.74 -7.64 -3.55
N SER A 116 14.96 -7.36 -4.05
CA SER A 116 15.96 -6.59 -3.33
C SER A 116 15.47 -5.17 -3.02
N GLN A 117 14.86 -4.49 -3.99
CA GLN A 117 14.31 -3.15 -3.82
C GLN A 117 13.09 -3.16 -2.89
N SER A 118 12.19 -4.14 -3.00
CA SER A 118 11.06 -4.30 -2.08
C SER A 118 11.51 -4.47 -0.64
N ALA A 119 12.46 -5.37 -0.39
CA ALA A 119 12.98 -5.64 0.95
C ALA A 119 13.65 -4.40 1.56
N SER A 120 14.44 -3.67 0.76
CA SER A 120 15.09 -2.42 1.18
C SER A 120 14.07 -1.33 1.49
N THR A 121 13.04 -1.19 0.67
CA THR A 121 11.94 -0.23 0.87
C THR A 121 11.17 -0.55 2.15
N LEU A 122 10.81 -1.82 2.37
CA LEU A 122 10.12 -2.27 3.60
C LEU A 122 10.93 -1.98 4.85
N ASN A 123 12.25 -2.25 4.82
CA ASN A 123 13.13 -1.98 5.96
C ASN A 123 13.22 -0.48 6.25
N LEU A 124 13.31 0.36 5.23
CA LEU A 124 13.36 1.81 5.40
C LEU A 124 12.03 2.37 5.95
N ILE A 125 10.88 1.91 5.43
CA ILE A 125 9.56 2.25 5.95
C ILE A 125 9.42 1.82 7.41
N ARG A 126 9.91 0.64 7.77
CA ARG A 126 9.90 0.17 9.18
C ARG A 126 10.77 1.05 10.07
N ALA A 127 11.94 1.46 9.60
CA ALA A 127 12.78 2.41 10.32
C ALA A 127 12.06 3.76 10.52
N PHE A 128 11.41 4.30 9.51
CA PHE A 128 10.64 5.53 9.62
C PHE A 128 9.43 5.40 10.54
N SER A 129 8.68 4.32 10.43
CA SER A 129 7.44 4.12 11.19
C SER A 129 7.68 3.84 12.69
N GLN A 130 8.82 3.24 13.06
CA GLN A 130 9.13 2.80 14.41
C GLN A 130 10.28 3.58 15.06
N GLY A 131 11.10 4.28 14.28
CA GLY A 131 12.32 4.96 14.74
C GLY A 131 12.12 6.41 15.19
N GLY A 132 10.88 6.92 15.25
CA GLY A 132 10.58 8.30 15.70
C GLY A 132 10.45 9.31 14.56
N PHE A 133 10.73 8.97 13.32
CA PHE A 133 10.49 9.86 12.17
C PHE A 133 9.00 10.18 11.99
N ALA A 134 8.12 9.26 12.38
CA ALA A 134 6.66 9.40 12.33
C ALA A 134 6.08 10.10 13.57
N ASP A 135 6.88 10.86 14.33
CA ASP A 135 6.41 11.67 15.45
C ASP A 135 5.28 12.61 15.00
N LEU A 136 4.18 12.60 15.74
CA LEU A 136 2.96 13.32 15.39
C LEU A 136 3.18 14.82 15.31
N ARG A 137 4.02 15.39 16.17
CA ARG A 137 4.40 16.82 16.13
C ARG A 137 5.20 17.12 14.88
N GLN A 138 6.13 16.23 14.51
CA GLN A 138 6.92 16.41 13.29
C GLN A 138 6.05 16.35 12.04
N VAL A 139 5.08 15.42 11.97
CA VAL A 139 4.11 15.33 10.87
C VAL A 139 3.28 16.62 10.79
N HIS A 140 2.86 17.18 11.94
CA HIS A 140 2.15 18.45 11.98
C HIS A 140 3.01 19.60 11.47
N LEU A 141 4.29 19.68 11.85
CA LEU A 141 5.21 20.71 11.34
C LEU A 141 5.39 20.63 9.82
N TRP A 142 5.39 19.43 9.24
CA TRP A 142 5.40 19.29 7.77
C TRP A 142 4.13 19.84 7.13
N ASN A 143 2.96 19.67 7.76
CA ASN A 143 1.71 20.23 7.28
C ASN A 143 1.74 21.77 7.32
N LEU A 144 2.24 22.36 8.40
CA LEU A 144 2.38 23.82 8.51
C LEU A 144 3.24 24.42 7.38
N GLY A 145 4.24 23.67 6.89
CA GLY A 145 5.05 24.09 5.74
C GLY A 145 4.28 24.26 4.42
N PHE A 146 3.09 23.68 4.29
CA PHE A 146 2.20 23.85 3.13
C PHE A 146 1.30 25.08 3.21
N ILE A 147 1.14 25.68 4.39
CA ILE A 147 0.28 26.84 4.58
C ILE A 147 0.96 28.05 3.95
N ASN A 148 0.57 28.37 2.73
CA ASN A 148 0.95 29.63 2.08
C ASN A 148 -0.27 30.56 1.99
N LYS A 149 -0.05 31.81 1.53
CA LYS A 149 -1.11 32.82 1.39
C LYS A 149 -2.32 32.38 0.56
N LYS A 150 -2.20 31.31 -0.25
CA LYS A 150 -3.27 30.78 -1.12
C LYS A 150 -4.13 29.71 -0.45
N THR A 151 -3.65 29.03 0.60
CA THR A 151 -4.36 27.95 1.31
C THR A 151 -5.14 28.41 2.55
N LYS A 152 -5.56 29.68 2.59
CA LYS A 152 -6.35 30.25 3.69
C LYS A 152 -7.76 29.66 3.73
N GLY A 153 -8.34 29.49 4.93
CA GLY A 153 -9.71 29.01 5.14
C GLY A 153 -9.75 27.68 5.90
N LYS A 154 -10.58 26.74 5.43
CA LYS A 154 -10.83 25.45 6.12
C LYS A 154 -9.57 24.64 6.46
N TYR A 155 -8.52 24.72 5.64
CA TYR A 155 -7.27 24.03 5.91
C TYR A 155 -6.57 24.62 7.16
N LYS A 156 -6.57 25.93 7.30
CA LYS A 156 -6.01 26.59 8.50
C LYS A 156 -6.78 26.21 9.77
N GLU A 157 -8.10 26.13 9.70
CA GLU A 157 -8.94 25.70 10.84
C GLU A 157 -8.59 24.29 11.31
N ILE A 158 -8.29 23.38 10.37
CA ILE A 158 -7.87 22.00 10.67
C ILE A 158 -6.51 22.02 11.38
N GLU A 159 -5.56 22.80 10.85
CA GLU A 159 -4.22 22.92 11.43
C GLU A 159 -4.24 23.54 12.82
N ASP A 160 -5.07 24.56 13.04
CA ASP A 160 -5.25 25.19 14.36
C ASP A 160 -5.81 24.15 15.36
N LYS A 161 -6.80 23.36 14.97
CA LYS A 161 -7.32 22.25 15.82
C LYS A 161 -6.27 21.20 16.16
N ILE A 162 -5.39 20.85 15.22
CA ILE A 162 -4.30 19.90 15.46
C ILE A 162 -3.31 20.52 16.46
N SER A 163 -2.94 21.79 16.27
CA SER A 163 -2.04 22.53 17.16
C SER A 163 -2.58 22.58 18.59
N ASP A 164 -3.85 22.92 18.75
CA ASP A 164 -4.52 23.00 20.05
C ASP A 164 -4.56 21.62 20.74
N ALA A 165 -4.87 20.55 19.99
CA ALA A 165 -4.90 19.19 20.51
C ALA A 165 -3.51 18.74 20.98
N LEU A 166 -2.45 19.00 20.20
CA LEU A 166 -1.08 18.67 20.56
C LEU A 166 -0.61 19.44 21.78
N SER A 167 -0.90 20.76 21.85
CA SER A 167 -0.58 21.61 23.00
C SER A 167 -1.30 21.17 24.27
N PHE A 168 -2.57 20.75 24.15
CA PHE A 168 -3.33 20.22 25.28
C PHE A 168 -2.74 18.89 25.79
N MET A 169 -2.38 17.96 24.89
CA MET A 169 -1.72 16.71 25.29
C MET A 169 -0.41 16.97 26.01
N GLU A 170 0.40 17.90 25.52
CA GLU A 170 1.67 18.27 26.14
C GLU A 170 1.48 18.89 27.52
N ALA A 171 0.49 19.79 27.68
CA ALA A 171 0.13 20.34 28.98
C ALA A 171 -0.34 19.29 29.99
N CYS A 172 -0.96 18.19 29.50
CA CYS A 172 -1.32 17.01 30.31
C CYS A 172 -0.14 16.06 30.57
N GLY A 173 1.07 16.41 30.14
CA GLY A 173 2.26 15.58 30.28
C GLY A 173 2.32 14.37 29.32
N ILE A 174 1.51 14.37 28.25
CA ILE A 174 1.53 13.31 27.22
C ILE A 174 2.44 13.76 26.09
N THR A 175 3.66 13.24 26.07
CA THR A 175 4.70 13.64 25.12
C THR A 175 5.24 12.43 24.34
N PRO A 176 5.89 12.61 23.19
CA PRO A 176 6.50 11.51 22.44
C PRO A 176 7.59 10.76 23.24
N GLU A 177 8.22 11.40 24.19
CA GLU A 177 9.25 10.81 25.05
C GLU A 177 8.65 9.75 25.99
N ASN A 178 7.45 9.99 26.52
CA ASN A 178 6.78 9.09 27.47
C ASN A 178 5.64 8.26 26.85
N ASN A 179 5.19 8.59 25.63
CA ASN A 179 4.13 7.87 24.95
C ASN A 179 4.55 7.44 23.54
N ARG A 180 4.93 6.16 23.42
CA ARG A 180 5.35 5.58 22.14
C ARG A 180 4.34 5.78 21.00
N ARG A 181 3.03 5.85 21.30
CA ARG A 181 1.97 6.03 20.29
C ARG A 181 2.04 7.36 19.57
N LEU A 182 2.71 8.37 20.13
CA LEU A 182 2.90 9.67 19.50
C LEU A 182 4.08 9.71 18.53
N ARG A 183 5.04 8.78 18.65
CA ARG A 183 6.26 8.74 17.82
C ARG A 183 6.37 7.54 16.89
N THR A 184 5.45 6.59 16.97
CA THR A 184 5.40 5.44 16.08
C THR A 184 4.05 5.35 15.40
N VAL A 185 4.02 4.75 14.22
CA VAL A 185 2.81 4.59 13.44
C VAL A 185 2.72 3.18 12.87
N ASN A 186 1.52 2.62 12.85
CA ASN A 186 1.26 1.43 12.05
C ASN A 186 1.10 1.86 10.59
N PHE A 187 2.00 1.36 9.75
CA PHE A 187 2.00 1.59 8.32
C PHE A 187 2.13 0.25 7.61
N TYR A 188 1.20 -0.03 6.72
CA TYR A 188 1.13 -1.28 5.99
C TYR A 188 1.44 -1.08 4.53
N THR A 189 1.91 -2.12 3.85
CA THR A 189 2.17 -2.11 2.41
C THR A 189 1.19 -2.98 1.67
N SER A 190 0.98 -2.67 0.40
CA SER A 190 0.04 -3.38 -0.45
C SER A 190 0.46 -3.35 -1.92
N HIS A 191 0.07 -4.38 -2.67
CA HIS A 191 0.14 -4.41 -4.12
C HIS A 191 -0.85 -5.41 -4.74
N GLU A 192 -1.01 -5.35 -6.07
CA GLU A 192 -1.76 -6.33 -6.83
C GLU A 192 -0.95 -7.64 -6.93
N ALA A 193 -1.49 -8.75 -6.46
CA ALA A 193 -0.89 -10.07 -6.60
C ALA A 193 -1.02 -10.53 -8.07
N LEU A 194 -0.26 -9.92 -8.97
CA LEU A 194 -0.40 -10.11 -10.41
C LEU A 194 0.49 -11.24 -10.94
N LEU A 195 1.74 -11.33 -10.48
CA LEU A 195 2.72 -12.30 -10.93
C LEU A 195 2.78 -13.47 -9.93
N LEU A 196 1.89 -14.44 -10.08
CA LEU A 196 1.74 -15.56 -9.13
C LEU A 196 3.03 -16.33 -8.81
N PRO A 197 3.96 -16.60 -9.75
CA PRO A 197 5.22 -17.26 -9.40
C PRO A 197 6.06 -16.44 -8.41
N PHE A 198 5.96 -15.10 -8.41
CA PHE A 198 6.63 -14.26 -7.43
C PHE A 198 5.94 -14.32 -6.07
N GLU A 199 4.63 -14.21 -6.05
CA GLU A 199 3.83 -14.27 -4.83
C GLU A 199 3.96 -15.64 -4.14
N GLU A 200 3.94 -16.73 -4.90
CA GLU A 200 4.20 -18.08 -4.41
C GLU A 200 5.59 -18.20 -3.79
N ALA A 201 6.62 -17.70 -4.49
CA ALA A 201 7.99 -17.67 -3.98
C ALA A 201 8.15 -16.84 -2.70
N MET A 202 7.29 -15.87 -2.45
CA MET A 202 7.26 -15.03 -1.24
C MET A 202 6.37 -15.60 -0.13
N THR A 203 5.52 -16.58 -0.42
CA THR A 203 4.61 -17.18 0.56
C THR A 203 5.36 -18.06 1.57
N ARG A 204 5.03 -17.89 2.85
CA ARG A 204 5.65 -18.61 3.98
C ARG A 204 4.60 -19.11 4.95
N VAL A 205 4.93 -20.21 5.61
CA VAL A 205 4.14 -20.73 6.75
C VAL A 205 4.50 -19.95 8.00
N ASP A 206 3.50 -19.40 8.70
CA ASP A 206 3.66 -18.87 10.04
C ASP A 206 3.89 -20.06 11.00
N SER A 207 5.09 -20.16 11.55
CA SER A 207 5.49 -21.26 12.43
C SER A 207 4.67 -21.36 13.72
N THR A 208 3.93 -20.29 14.07
CA THR A 208 3.09 -20.28 15.28
C THR A 208 1.66 -20.75 15.04
N THR A 209 1.16 -20.64 13.80
CA THR A 209 -0.24 -20.98 13.47
C THR A 209 -0.37 -22.05 12.40
N GLY A 210 0.68 -22.33 11.64
CA GLY A 210 0.64 -23.22 10.47
C GLY A 210 -0.04 -22.63 9.25
N GLU A 211 -0.44 -21.37 9.30
CA GLU A 211 -1.15 -20.66 8.22
C GLU A 211 -0.16 -20.08 7.20
N TYR A 212 -0.58 -20.03 5.94
CA TYR A 212 0.22 -19.47 4.86
C TYR A 212 0.00 -17.94 4.76
N HIS A 213 1.10 -17.21 4.68
CA HIS A 213 1.09 -15.77 4.45
C HIS A 213 1.98 -15.43 3.26
N ASP A 214 1.45 -14.67 2.33
CA ASP A 214 2.26 -13.99 1.34
C ASP A 214 3.03 -12.85 2.02
N THR A 215 4.35 -12.96 2.05
CA THR A 215 5.23 -11.98 2.72
C THR A 215 5.69 -10.86 1.80
N SER A 216 5.19 -10.81 0.57
CA SER A 216 5.46 -9.75 -0.40
C SER A 216 4.84 -8.41 0.03
N ALA A 217 3.69 -8.44 0.72
CA ALA A 217 3.04 -7.28 1.34
C ALA A 217 2.15 -7.70 2.53
N HIS A 218 1.66 -6.71 3.29
CA HIS A 218 0.67 -6.95 4.35
C HIS A 218 -0.72 -7.20 3.77
N PHE A 219 -1.06 -6.49 2.69
CA PHE A 219 -2.33 -6.54 1.98
C PHE A 219 -2.08 -6.76 0.49
N VAL A 220 -2.76 -7.72 -0.09
CA VAL A 220 -2.71 -7.99 -1.53
C VAL A 220 -4.11 -7.89 -2.13
N TRP A 221 -4.23 -7.68 -3.45
CA TRP A 221 -5.54 -7.73 -4.09
C TRP A 221 -5.52 -8.48 -5.41
N ILE A 222 -6.68 -9.01 -5.75
CA ILE A 222 -6.98 -9.60 -7.05
C ILE A 222 -7.33 -8.45 -8.00
N GLY A 223 -6.64 -8.37 -9.13
CA GLY A 223 -6.89 -7.36 -10.16
C GLY A 223 -8.21 -7.59 -10.91
N ASP A 224 -8.73 -6.52 -11.51
CA ASP A 224 -9.96 -6.60 -12.31
C ASP A 224 -9.87 -7.59 -13.48
N ARG A 225 -8.67 -7.77 -14.05
CA ARG A 225 -8.41 -8.68 -15.18
C ARG A 225 -8.12 -10.12 -14.77
N THR A 226 -7.93 -10.39 -13.48
CA THR A 226 -7.49 -11.68 -12.94
C THR A 226 -8.47 -12.26 -11.92
N ARG A 227 -9.70 -11.75 -11.87
CA ARG A 227 -10.74 -12.12 -10.90
C ARG A 227 -11.70 -13.23 -11.37
N GLN A 228 -11.32 -14.00 -12.39
CA GLN A 228 -12.09 -15.15 -12.83
C GLN A 228 -12.19 -16.17 -11.70
N LEU A 229 -13.42 -16.65 -11.42
CA LEU A 229 -13.70 -17.49 -10.26
C LEU A 229 -12.89 -18.80 -10.24
N ASP A 230 -12.64 -19.35 -11.44
CA ASP A 230 -11.83 -20.55 -11.69
C ASP A 230 -10.36 -20.23 -12.01
N GLY A 231 -9.95 -18.96 -11.86
CA GLY A 231 -8.61 -18.49 -12.17
C GLY A 231 -7.60 -18.71 -11.05
N GLY A 232 -6.32 -18.88 -11.44
CA GLY A 232 -5.22 -19.11 -10.49
C GLY A 232 -5.05 -18.02 -9.44
N HIS A 233 -5.42 -16.75 -9.73
CA HIS A 233 -5.32 -15.65 -8.77
C HIS A 233 -6.34 -15.78 -7.63
N VAL A 234 -7.56 -16.20 -7.93
CA VAL A 234 -8.59 -16.46 -6.91
C VAL A 234 -8.18 -17.67 -6.07
N GLU A 235 -7.68 -18.74 -6.70
CA GLU A 235 -7.21 -19.94 -5.99
C GLU A 235 -5.99 -19.64 -5.10
N PHE A 236 -5.02 -18.86 -5.56
CA PHE A 236 -3.89 -18.41 -4.75
C PHE A 236 -4.37 -17.64 -3.51
N CYS A 237 -5.24 -16.66 -3.71
CA CYS A 237 -5.78 -15.84 -2.63
C CYS A 237 -6.59 -16.67 -1.61
N ARG A 238 -7.27 -17.74 -2.05
CA ARG A 238 -7.95 -18.68 -1.16
C ARG A 238 -7.00 -19.40 -0.19
N GLY A 239 -5.74 -19.56 -0.59
CA GLY A 239 -4.73 -20.30 0.16
C GLY A 239 -3.92 -19.49 1.17
N ILE A 240 -4.07 -18.16 1.23
CA ILE A 240 -3.30 -17.28 2.10
C ILE A 240 -4.19 -16.54 3.11
N GLU A 241 -3.60 -16.20 4.27
CA GLU A 241 -4.31 -15.53 5.37
C GLU A 241 -4.13 -14.00 5.41
N ASN A 242 -3.50 -13.41 4.40
CA ASN A 242 -3.42 -11.96 4.29
C ASN A 242 -4.81 -11.34 4.20
N PRO A 243 -5.04 -10.15 4.77
CA PRO A 243 -6.16 -9.33 4.34
C PRO A 243 -6.02 -9.03 2.86
N MET A 244 -7.12 -9.12 2.12
CA MET A 244 -7.09 -9.00 0.68
C MET A 244 -8.23 -8.18 0.12
N GLY A 245 -8.05 -7.67 -1.10
CA GLY A 245 -9.04 -6.91 -1.83
C GLY A 245 -9.39 -7.54 -3.17
N ILE A 246 -10.49 -7.07 -3.74
CA ILE A 246 -10.91 -7.40 -5.10
C ILE A 246 -11.09 -6.07 -5.84
N LYS A 247 -10.36 -5.89 -6.95
CA LYS A 247 -10.53 -4.72 -7.78
C LYS A 247 -11.74 -4.90 -8.69
N CYS A 248 -12.74 -4.04 -8.51
CA CYS A 248 -13.95 -4.03 -9.31
C CYS A 248 -13.85 -2.97 -10.40
N GLY A 249 -13.89 -3.38 -11.66
CA GLY A 249 -14.01 -2.50 -12.81
C GLY A 249 -15.47 -2.23 -13.19
N PRO A 250 -15.71 -1.43 -14.24
CA PRO A 250 -17.07 -1.05 -14.65
C PRO A 250 -17.91 -2.23 -15.15
N THR A 251 -17.29 -3.36 -15.50
CA THR A 251 -17.96 -4.59 -15.95
C THR A 251 -18.20 -5.60 -14.84
N SER A 252 -17.82 -5.29 -13.60
CA SER A 252 -17.99 -6.19 -12.46
C SER A 252 -19.48 -6.34 -12.12
N LYS A 253 -19.91 -7.58 -11.91
CA LYS A 253 -21.28 -7.89 -11.48
C LYS A 253 -21.30 -8.20 -9.98
N PRO A 254 -22.26 -7.68 -9.20
CA PRO A 254 -22.33 -7.91 -7.76
C PRO A 254 -22.31 -9.41 -7.40
N GLU A 255 -23.00 -10.24 -8.17
CA GLU A 255 -23.10 -11.68 -7.92
C GLU A 255 -21.77 -12.39 -8.11
N GLU A 256 -20.92 -11.93 -9.03
CA GLU A 256 -19.57 -12.46 -9.23
C GLU A 256 -18.69 -12.12 -8.04
N ILE A 257 -18.77 -10.88 -7.55
CA ILE A 257 -18.01 -10.43 -6.39
C ILE A 257 -18.37 -11.23 -5.15
N VAL A 258 -19.67 -11.43 -4.90
CA VAL A 258 -20.14 -12.28 -3.78
C VAL A 258 -19.61 -13.70 -3.89
N LYS A 259 -19.61 -14.31 -5.09
CA LYS A 259 -19.04 -15.65 -5.29
C LYS A 259 -17.55 -15.68 -4.99
N ILE A 260 -16.78 -14.67 -5.44
CA ILE A 260 -15.35 -14.58 -5.14
C ILE A 260 -15.14 -14.45 -3.63
N CYS A 261 -15.89 -13.58 -2.95
CA CYS A 261 -15.81 -13.43 -1.49
C CYS A 261 -16.05 -14.76 -0.78
N ASN A 262 -17.05 -15.55 -1.19
CA ASN A 262 -17.32 -16.87 -0.62
C ASN A 262 -16.18 -17.86 -0.84
N VAL A 263 -15.42 -17.74 -1.93
CA VAL A 263 -14.28 -18.62 -2.21
C VAL A 263 -13.07 -18.22 -1.37
N ILE A 264 -12.74 -16.93 -1.30
CA ILE A 264 -11.53 -16.45 -0.62
C ILE A 264 -11.70 -16.29 0.89
N ASN A 265 -12.92 -16.24 1.38
CA ASN A 265 -13.26 -16.15 2.81
C ASN A 265 -14.25 -17.24 3.21
N PRO A 266 -13.90 -18.53 3.10
CA PRO A 266 -14.85 -19.63 3.28
C PRO A 266 -15.32 -19.83 4.72
N LYS A 267 -14.64 -19.23 5.68
CA LYS A 267 -14.98 -19.34 7.11
C LYS A 267 -15.83 -18.16 7.63
N ASN A 268 -15.93 -17.15 6.85
CA ASN A 268 -16.63 -15.86 7.08
C ASN A 268 -16.75 -15.48 8.56
#